data_db74170043ed12d0d616a7dd98658120
#
_entry.id   db74170043ed12d0d616a7dd98658120
#
_cell.length_a   1.000
_cell.length_b   1.000
_cell.length_c   1.000
_cell.angle_alpha   90.00
_cell.angle_beta   90.00
_cell.angle_gamma   90.00
#
_symmetry.space_group_name_H-M   'P 1'
#
loop_
_entity.id
_entity.type
_entity.pdbx_description
1 polymer ?
#
loop_
_entity_poly.entity_id
_entity_poly.type
_entity_poly.pdbx_seq_one_letter_code
_entity_poly.pdbx_strand_id
1 'polypeptide(L)'
;MTVSTTARTGGAHAEPSADGRGRAGRGRLRKGETPRTERAALSFWQIWNMCFGFLGLQFGLALQNANVSRIFQTLGANVNDIPALWIAAPLTGLIVQPIVGHYSDRTWNRLGRRRPYFLVGAVFASLALLWMPNAPALWMAAGLLWILDASINVSMEPFRALVGDQLPTRQAPTGFAMQSFFIGAGAVVASLLPWVLARFGIANVATDGAIPDTVKYAFYAGGAVLLGAVLWTMLTTREYSPAQLRSFTDNVPEGPSVDVSPARRPGLLLLSAGAVVLIAIRYFALEKEVYLLAGGLIAFGALFTWLSRTRSHGMLREVMGDLYGMPVSMRRLAGVQLFSWFALFAMWIYTTAGVTQTLYATTDTTSAAYNEGANWVGVLFAAYNGFGALAAVVIPLMVRRWGLRISHVVNLCLGGAGLLSFLYIHDPRWLLASMVGVGFAWASILSLPYALLSDHLPTAKMGVYMGIFNFFIVIPQVLAASILGLLLRLCFHNQPIWALGLGGVSLLIAGLCTLRVPEPGRWPVA
;
A
#
# COMPACT_ATOMS: atom_id res chain seq x y z
N MET A 1 25.91 -68.16 29.40
CA MET A 1 26.56 -67.99 30.72
C MET A 1 25.81 -66.89 31.41
N THR A 2 24.93 -67.30 32.26
CA THR A 2 24.83 -67.17 33.72
C THR A 2 24.34 -65.76 34.13
N VAL A 3 23.05 -65.58 34.47
CA VAL A 3 22.42 -65.86 35.79
C VAL A 3 22.65 -64.64 36.72
N SER A 4 21.70 -64.00 37.43
CA SER A 4 20.54 -64.45 38.19
C SER A 4 19.92 -63.20 38.87
N THR A 5 18.59 -62.98 38.87
CA THR A 5 17.65 -63.18 39.96
C THR A 5 17.92 -62.34 41.23
N THR A 6 17.01 -61.68 41.87
CA THR A 6 15.74 -61.99 42.59
C THR A 6 15.19 -60.68 43.17
N ALA A 7 13.97 -60.27 43.11
CA ALA A 7 12.69 -60.69 43.70
C ALA A 7 12.43 -60.21 45.16
N ARG A 8 11.18 -59.69 45.32
CA ARG A 8 10.28 -59.71 46.52
C ARG A 8 10.30 -58.48 47.44
N THR A 9 9.24 -57.96 47.99
CA THR A 9 7.77 -58.20 48.12
C THR A 9 7.18 -57.19 49.10
N GLY A 10 5.89 -56.96 49.01
CA GLY A 10 5.02 -56.44 50.06
C GLY A 10 4.62 -55.00 49.95
N GLY A 11 3.45 -54.53 49.67
CA GLY A 11 2.11 -55.08 50.02
C GLY A 11 1.54 -54.30 51.22
N ALA A 12 0.63 -53.33 50.97
CA ALA A 12 -0.52 -53.12 51.84
C ALA A 12 -1.43 -51.96 51.33
N HIS A 13 -2.70 -52.26 51.31
CA HIS A 13 -3.86 -51.46 51.03
C HIS A 13 -4.05 -50.27 51.98
N ALA A 14 -4.63 -49.15 51.49
CA ALA A 14 -5.74 -48.40 52.10
C ALA A 14 -6.27 -47.33 51.17
N GLU A 15 -7.52 -47.44 50.80
CA GLU A 15 -8.42 -46.39 50.26
C GLU A 15 -9.09 -45.59 51.38
N PRO A 16 -10.02 -44.67 51.08
CA PRO A 16 -9.79 -43.25 50.62
C PRO A 16 -10.43 -42.28 51.65
N SER A 17 -10.11 -40.98 51.55
CA SER A 17 -11.02 -39.98 52.12
C SER A 17 -11.07 -38.76 51.21
N ALA A 18 -12.29 -38.48 50.76
CA ALA A 18 -12.70 -37.25 50.13
C ALA A 18 -12.57 -36.08 51.09
N ASP A 19 -11.98 -34.97 50.66
CA ASP A 19 -12.56 -33.66 50.89
C ASP A 19 -12.01 -32.65 49.83
N GLY A 20 -12.95 -32.08 49.09
CA GLY A 20 -12.69 -31.06 48.10
C GLY A 20 -12.54 -29.71 48.76
N ARG A 21 -11.70 -28.90 48.20
CA ARG A 21 -11.85 -27.44 48.00
C ARG A 21 -10.70 -26.94 47.15
N GLY A 22 -11.08 -26.48 45.95
CA GLY A 22 -10.16 -25.88 44.99
C GLY A 22 -9.38 -24.69 45.54
N ARG A 23 -8.07 -24.83 45.54
CA ARG A 23 -7.15 -23.70 45.61
C ARG A 23 -6.66 -23.42 44.18
N ALA A 24 -7.25 -22.39 43.57
CA ALA A 24 -6.68 -21.74 42.39
C ALA A 24 -5.19 -21.47 42.65
N GLY A 25 -4.34 -22.12 41.86
CA GLY A 25 -2.90 -21.91 41.89
C GLY A 25 -2.55 -20.49 41.57
N ARG A 26 -2.29 -19.66 42.58
CA ARG A 26 -1.55 -18.41 42.44
C ARG A 26 -0.11 -18.79 42.04
N GLY A 27 0.18 -18.67 40.73
CA GLY A 27 1.55 -18.76 40.24
C GLY A 27 2.41 -17.76 41.01
N ARG A 28 3.42 -18.27 41.74
CA ARG A 28 4.45 -17.45 42.37
C ARG A 28 5.17 -16.69 41.28
N LEU A 29 4.94 -15.36 41.19
CA LEU A 29 5.75 -14.43 40.41
C LEU A 29 7.22 -14.60 40.83
N ARG A 30 8.11 -14.82 39.87
CA ARG A 30 9.55 -14.83 40.09
C ARG A 30 9.93 -13.44 40.63
N LYS A 31 10.68 -13.41 41.75
CA LYS A 31 11.22 -12.17 42.33
C LYS A 31 12.07 -11.47 41.27
N GLY A 32 11.55 -10.34 40.75
CA GLY A 32 12.22 -9.52 39.71
C GLY A 32 11.34 -9.11 38.53
N GLU A 33 10.16 -9.70 38.33
CA GLU A 33 9.24 -9.26 37.30
C GLU A 33 8.40 -8.07 37.80
N THR A 34 8.69 -6.89 37.27
CA THR A 34 7.78 -5.73 37.40
C THR A 34 6.43 -6.11 36.80
N PRO A 35 5.30 -5.80 37.47
CA PRO A 35 3.98 -6.12 36.92
C PRO A 35 3.84 -5.45 35.55
N ARG A 36 3.56 -6.27 34.52
CA ARG A 36 3.29 -5.76 33.17
C ARG A 36 2.12 -4.80 33.24
N THR A 37 2.36 -3.57 32.90
CA THR A 37 1.30 -2.57 32.75
C THR A 37 0.65 -2.81 31.39
N GLU A 38 -0.55 -3.39 31.35
CA GLU A 38 -1.29 -3.51 30.09
C GLU A 38 -1.73 -2.13 29.63
N ARG A 39 -1.74 -1.92 28.30
CA ARG A 39 -2.31 -0.68 27.71
C ARG A 39 -3.77 -0.58 28.10
N ALA A 40 -4.22 0.62 28.46
CA ALA A 40 -5.62 0.88 28.78
C ALA A 40 -6.50 0.63 27.54
N ALA A 41 -7.64 -0.04 27.75
CA ALA A 41 -8.61 -0.21 26.68
C ALA A 41 -9.24 1.15 26.33
N LEU A 42 -9.29 1.45 25.02
CA LEU A 42 -9.92 2.67 24.50
C LEU A 42 -11.42 2.44 24.25
N SER A 43 -12.22 3.48 24.47
CA SER A 43 -13.63 3.47 24.09
C SER A 43 -13.80 3.52 22.58
N PHE A 44 -14.99 3.15 22.07
CA PHE A 44 -15.32 3.24 20.65
C PHE A 44 -15.04 4.65 20.08
N TRP A 45 -15.47 5.70 20.78
CA TRP A 45 -15.28 7.09 20.35
C TRP A 45 -13.81 7.54 20.37
N GLN A 46 -12.99 7.01 21.26
CA GLN A 46 -11.56 7.28 21.25
C GLN A 46 -10.88 6.63 20.03
N ILE A 47 -11.25 5.38 19.69
CA ILE A 47 -10.76 4.71 18.48
C ILE A 47 -11.26 5.44 17.22
N TRP A 48 -12.53 5.86 17.20
CA TRP A 48 -13.12 6.67 16.12
C TRP A 48 -12.32 7.95 15.88
N ASN A 49 -12.14 8.76 16.92
CA ASN A 49 -11.43 10.03 16.84
C ASN A 49 -9.95 9.83 16.42
N MET A 50 -9.31 8.80 16.94
CA MET A 50 -7.93 8.45 16.58
C MET A 50 -7.81 8.09 15.11
N CYS A 51 -8.75 7.34 14.55
CA CYS A 51 -8.70 6.88 13.15
C CYS A 51 -9.27 7.90 12.15
N PHE A 52 -9.95 8.94 12.61
CA PHE A 52 -10.66 9.91 11.75
C PHE A 52 -9.74 10.61 10.73
N GLY A 53 -8.49 10.88 11.09
CA GLY A 53 -7.52 11.50 10.19
C GLY A 53 -7.19 10.67 8.94
N PHE A 54 -7.39 9.34 8.96
CA PHE A 54 -7.25 8.51 7.78
C PHE A 54 -8.25 8.86 6.67
N LEU A 55 -9.46 9.34 7.04
CA LEU A 55 -10.42 9.86 6.07
C LEU A 55 -9.79 11.00 5.27
N GLY A 56 -9.16 11.97 5.95
CA GLY A 56 -8.53 13.11 5.28
C GLY A 56 -7.36 12.71 4.38
N LEU A 57 -6.46 11.85 4.87
CA LEU A 57 -5.33 11.37 4.08
C LEU A 57 -5.80 10.63 2.83
N GLN A 58 -6.79 9.76 2.98
CA GLN A 58 -7.34 9.01 1.86
C GLN A 58 -8.13 9.89 0.90
N PHE A 59 -8.74 10.96 1.40
CA PHE A 59 -9.42 11.95 0.57
C PHE A 59 -8.44 12.61 -0.41
N GLY A 60 -7.25 13.00 0.06
CA GLY A 60 -6.19 13.53 -0.79
C GLY A 60 -5.72 12.52 -1.84
N LEU A 61 -5.41 11.28 -1.43
CA LEU A 61 -4.99 10.20 -2.35
C LEU A 61 -6.05 9.85 -3.39
N ALA A 62 -7.34 9.81 -3.02
CA ALA A 62 -8.40 9.45 -3.94
C ALA A 62 -8.67 10.57 -4.97
N LEU A 63 -8.62 11.84 -4.56
CA LEU A 63 -8.66 12.97 -5.50
C LEU A 63 -7.50 12.93 -6.49
N GLN A 64 -6.29 12.65 -6.00
CA GLN A 64 -5.10 12.46 -6.82
C GLN A 64 -5.34 11.35 -7.85
N ASN A 65 -5.69 10.15 -7.40
CA ASN A 65 -5.88 9.00 -8.28
C ASN A 65 -6.95 9.22 -9.35
N ALA A 66 -8.03 9.93 -9.01
CA ALA A 66 -9.13 10.17 -9.93
C ALA A 66 -8.88 11.32 -10.92
N ASN A 67 -8.07 12.33 -10.55
CA ASN A 67 -8.05 13.58 -11.30
C ASN A 67 -6.65 14.04 -11.78
N VAL A 68 -5.54 13.54 -11.23
CA VAL A 68 -4.21 14.06 -11.59
C VAL A 68 -3.87 13.77 -13.05
N SER A 69 -4.21 12.60 -13.59
CA SER A 69 -4.04 12.32 -15.03
C SER A 69 -4.86 13.29 -15.90
N ARG A 70 -6.08 13.66 -15.47
CA ARG A 70 -6.90 14.69 -16.13
C ARG A 70 -6.22 16.06 -16.08
N ILE A 71 -5.71 16.47 -14.90
CA ILE A 71 -4.98 17.72 -14.73
C ILE A 71 -3.77 17.77 -15.67
N PHE A 72 -2.97 16.72 -15.74
CA PHE A 72 -1.80 16.65 -16.61
C PHE A 72 -2.18 16.76 -18.09
N GLN A 73 -3.22 16.04 -18.53
CA GLN A 73 -3.71 16.11 -19.91
C GLN A 73 -4.23 17.53 -20.25
N THR A 74 -4.98 18.15 -19.34
CA THR A 74 -5.46 19.53 -19.51
C THR A 74 -4.30 20.52 -19.64
N LEU A 75 -3.19 20.31 -18.95
CA LEU A 75 -1.97 21.12 -19.03
C LEU A 75 -1.04 20.72 -20.19
N GLY A 76 -1.51 19.87 -21.11
CA GLY A 76 -0.81 19.52 -22.34
C GLY A 76 0.14 18.33 -22.26
N ALA A 77 0.05 17.49 -21.23
CA ALA A 77 0.84 16.26 -21.17
C ALA A 77 0.37 15.26 -22.23
N ASN A 78 1.33 14.68 -22.97
CA ASN A 78 1.02 13.52 -23.81
C ASN A 78 0.66 12.32 -22.93
N VAL A 79 -0.27 11.50 -23.39
CA VAL A 79 -0.74 10.30 -22.66
C VAL A 79 0.41 9.35 -22.33
N ASN A 80 1.42 9.26 -23.20
CA ASN A 80 2.59 8.41 -23.02
C ASN A 80 3.56 8.93 -21.95
N ASP A 81 3.60 10.25 -21.70
CA ASP A 81 4.46 10.90 -20.69
C ASP A 81 3.85 10.83 -19.28
N ILE A 82 2.53 10.61 -19.16
CA ILE A 82 1.81 10.59 -17.87
C ILE A 82 2.41 9.58 -16.88
N PRO A 83 2.78 8.34 -17.25
CA PRO A 83 3.37 7.39 -16.30
C PRO A 83 4.63 7.91 -15.60
N ALA A 84 5.49 8.64 -16.34
CA ALA A 84 6.69 9.22 -15.76
C ALA A 84 6.39 10.34 -14.76
N LEU A 85 5.32 11.10 -14.99
CA LEU A 85 4.87 12.13 -14.05
C LEU A 85 4.31 11.52 -12.75
N TRP A 86 3.73 10.30 -12.82
CA TRP A 86 3.21 9.56 -11.68
C TRP A 86 4.27 8.87 -10.83
N ILE A 87 5.55 8.91 -11.22
CA ILE A 87 6.63 8.25 -10.47
C ILE A 87 6.85 8.87 -9.08
N ALA A 88 6.32 10.06 -8.84
CA ALA A 88 6.37 10.76 -7.56
C ALA A 88 5.86 9.87 -6.41
N ALA A 89 4.68 9.25 -6.57
CA ALA A 89 4.04 8.42 -5.55
C ALA A 89 4.92 7.24 -5.09
N PRO A 90 5.39 6.34 -5.97
CA PRO A 90 6.22 5.22 -5.56
C PRO A 90 7.59 5.66 -5.02
N LEU A 91 8.26 6.65 -5.62
CA LEU A 91 9.58 7.07 -5.14
C LEU A 91 9.53 7.78 -3.80
N THR A 92 8.54 8.64 -3.56
CA THR A 92 8.39 9.27 -2.25
C THR A 92 8.03 8.24 -1.19
N GLY A 93 7.19 7.25 -1.49
CA GLY A 93 6.89 6.14 -0.59
C GLY A 93 8.14 5.34 -0.20
N LEU A 94 9.00 5.05 -1.17
CA LEU A 94 10.22 4.30 -0.96
C LEU A 94 11.24 5.04 -0.09
N ILE A 95 11.37 6.35 -0.28
CA ILE A 95 12.41 7.16 0.38
C ILE A 95 11.89 7.77 1.68
N VAL A 96 10.71 8.37 1.66
CA VAL A 96 10.20 9.18 2.78
C VAL A 96 9.73 8.31 3.94
N GLN A 97 9.03 7.20 3.67
CA GLN A 97 8.45 6.37 4.73
C GLN A 97 9.51 5.80 5.71
N PRO A 98 10.64 5.19 5.27
CA PRO A 98 11.65 4.70 6.19
C PRO A 98 12.33 5.83 6.99
N ILE A 99 12.58 6.98 6.34
CA ILE A 99 13.22 8.13 6.99
C ILE A 99 12.29 8.66 8.09
N VAL A 100 11.04 8.91 7.77
CA VAL A 100 10.06 9.46 8.71
C VAL A 100 9.74 8.46 9.81
N GLY A 101 9.61 7.18 9.49
CA GLY A 101 9.44 6.11 10.48
C GLY A 101 10.55 6.15 11.53
N HIS A 102 11.82 6.16 11.08
CA HIS A 102 12.98 6.20 11.95
C HIS A 102 13.02 7.46 12.85
N TYR A 103 12.80 8.64 12.26
CA TYR A 103 12.83 9.88 13.04
C TYR A 103 11.62 10.01 13.97
N SER A 104 10.43 9.62 13.54
CA SER A 104 9.22 9.71 14.36
C SER A 104 9.28 8.80 15.60
N ASP A 105 10.02 7.67 15.52
CA ASP A 105 10.22 6.78 16.65
C ASP A 105 11.13 7.38 17.75
N ARG A 106 12.00 8.30 17.39
CA ARG A 106 12.99 8.92 18.29
C ARG A 106 12.62 10.32 18.77
N THR A 107 11.65 10.94 18.12
CA THR A 107 11.19 12.29 18.47
C THR A 107 10.29 12.25 19.70
N TRP A 108 10.45 13.23 20.59
CA TRP A 108 9.54 13.54 21.67
C TRP A 108 9.58 15.03 21.94
N ASN A 109 8.48 15.73 21.70
CA ASN A 109 8.35 17.16 21.94
C ASN A 109 6.99 17.50 22.58
N ARG A 110 6.66 18.80 22.71
CA ARG A 110 5.41 19.27 23.32
C ARG A 110 4.15 18.78 22.60
N LEU A 111 4.24 18.47 21.31
CA LEU A 111 3.12 17.95 20.52
C LEU A 111 2.99 16.43 20.63
N GLY A 112 4.01 15.73 21.11
CA GLY A 112 4.07 14.27 21.16
C GLY A 112 5.21 13.71 20.32
N ARG A 113 5.15 12.40 20.03
CA ARG A 113 6.15 11.66 19.26
C ARG A 113 5.85 11.69 17.77
N ARG A 114 4.63 11.31 17.38
CA ARG A 114 4.21 11.11 15.99
C ARG A 114 3.38 12.28 15.45
N ARG A 115 2.65 12.99 16.31
CA ARG A 115 1.76 14.09 15.96
C ARG A 115 2.43 15.22 15.17
N PRO A 116 3.68 15.65 15.44
CA PRO A 116 4.34 16.69 14.65
C PRO A 116 4.48 16.32 13.18
N TYR A 117 4.81 15.05 12.89
CA TYR A 117 5.04 14.59 11.53
C TYR A 117 3.76 14.59 10.71
N PHE A 118 2.68 13.99 11.23
CA PHE A 118 1.45 13.98 10.46
C PHE A 118 0.78 15.35 10.37
N LEU A 119 1.02 16.26 11.31
CA LEU A 119 0.59 17.65 11.18
C LEU A 119 1.35 18.36 10.05
N VAL A 120 2.68 18.29 10.05
CA VAL A 120 3.51 18.92 9.01
C VAL A 120 3.16 18.37 7.64
N GLY A 121 3.05 17.03 7.51
CA GLY A 121 2.65 16.41 6.27
C GLY A 121 1.25 16.84 5.84
N ALA A 122 0.26 16.90 6.75
CA ALA A 122 -1.09 17.34 6.41
C ALA A 122 -1.14 18.81 5.94
N VAL A 123 -0.37 19.71 6.55
CA VAL A 123 -0.29 21.11 6.12
C VAL A 123 0.26 21.20 4.70
N PHE A 124 1.41 20.58 4.40
CA PHE A 124 2.00 20.63 3.06
C PHE A 124 1.16 19.89 2.02
N ALA A 125 0.53 18.75 2.37
CA ALA A 125 -0.39 18.04 1.48
C ALA A 125 -1.62 18.90 1.15
N SER A 126 -2.20 19.58 2.14
CA SER A 126 -3.34 20.47 1.94
C SER A 126 -2.98 21.68 1.07
N LEU A 127 -1.81 22.29 1.27
CA LEU A 127 -1.33 23.35 0.42
C LEU A 127 -1.09 22.88 -1.02
N ALA A 128 -0.52 21.69 -1.20
CA ALA A 128 -0.34 21.10 -2.53
C ALA A 128 -1.68 20.85 -3.24
N LEU A 129 -2.69 20.34 -2.51
CA LEU A 129 -4.06 20.19 -3.05
C LEU A 129 -4.69 21.54 -3.45
N LEU A 130 -4.47 22.60 -2.66
CA LEU A 130 -5.00 23.93 -3.00
C LEU A 130 -4.34 24.53 -4.24
N TRP A 131 -3.05 24.32 -4.43
CA TRP A 131 -2.31 24.96 -5.52
C TRP A 131 -2.30 24.13 -6.81
N MET A 132 -2.38 22.80 -6.73
CA MET A 132 -2.29 21.93 -7.92
C MET A 132 -3.33 22.27 -9.01
N PRO A 133 -4.63 22.50 -8.72
CA PRO A 133 -5.61 22.83 -9.74
C PRO A 133 -5.47 24.28 -10.28
N ASN A 134 -4.59 25.09 -9.71
CA ASN A 134 -4.27 26.44 -10.16
C ASN A 134 -2.91 26.52 -10.86
N ALA A 135 -2.25 25.39 -11.10
CA ALA A 135 -0.96 25.35 -11.74
C ALA A 135 -1.07 25.84 -13.19
N PRO A 136 -0.32 26.89 -13.61
CA PRO A 136 -0.37 27.42 -14.97
C PRO A 136 0.43 26.57 -15.98
N ALA A 137 1.23 25.61 -15.50
CA ALA A 137 2.10 24.80 -16.34
C ALA A 137 2.25 23.37 -15.81
N LEU A 138 2.46 22.43 -16.72
CA LEU A 138 2.61 21.00 -16.42
C LEU A 138 3.71 20.70 -15.38
N TRP A 139 4.89 21.33 -15.52
CA TRP A 139 6.02 21.11 -14.59
C TRP A 139 5.68 21.53 -13.16
N MET A 140 4.85 22.58 -13.00
CA MET A 140 4.41 23.02 -11.67
C MET A 140 3.43 22.02 -11.05
N ALA A 141 2.45 21.53 -11.82
CA ALA A 141 1.53 20.49 -11.36
C ALA A 141 2.29 19.21 -10.99
N ALA A 142 3.28 18.81 -11.79
CA ALA A 142 4.14 17.68 -11.49
C ALA A 142 4.95 17.89 -10.19
N GLY A 143 5.54 19.07 -10.00
CA GLY A 143 6.25 19.42 -8.76
C GLY A 143 5.34 19.41 -7.53
N LEU A 144 4.11 19.90 -7.67
CA LEU A 144 3.10 19.85 -6.62
C LEU A 144 2.65 18.42 -6.31
N LEU A 145 2.63 17.52 -7.30
CA LEU A 145 2.40 16.09 -7.07
C LEU A 145 3.51 15.47 -6.20
N TRP A 146 4.78 15.81 -6.46
CA TRP A 146 5.90 15.36 -5.61
C TRP A 146 5.76 15.85 -4.16
N ILE A 147 5.35 17.11 -3.98
CA ILE A 147 5.12 17.67 -2.63
C ILE A 147 3.93 16.97 -1.97
N LEU A 148 2.84 16.73 -2.70
CA LEU A 148 1.65 16.06 -2.19
C LEU A 148 1.98 14.63 -1.73
N ASP A 149 2.60 13.84 -2.59
CA ASP A 149 2.95 12.45 -2.29
C ASP A 149 3.96 12.34 -1.14
N ALA A 150 5.00 13.16 -1.14
CA ALA A 150 5.95 13.20 -0.05
C ALA A 150 5.26 13.56 1.27
N SER A 151 4.39 14.56 1.27
CA SER A 151 3.69 15.04 2.45
C SER A 151 2.67 14.04 2.99
N ILE A 152 1.95 13.34 2.11
CA ILE A 152 1.05 12.24 2.51
C ILE A 152 1.87 11.09 3.13
N ASN A 153 3.03 10.73 2.55
CA ASN A 153 3.91 9.70 3.12
C ASN A 153 4.50 10.12 4.47
N VAL A 154 4.85 11.40 4.66
CA VAL A 154 5.27 11.96 5.97
C VAL A 154 4.16 11.79 7.02
N SER A 155 2.91 11.93 6.63
CA SER A 155 1.77 11.76 7.54
C SER A 155 1.40 10.29 7.78
N MET A 156 1.37 9.48 6.72
CA MET A 156 0.76 8.14 6.72
C MET A 156 1.49 7.18 7.65
N GLU A 157 2.83 7.16 7.63
CA GLU A 157 3.61 6.19 8.40
C GLU A 157 3.51 6.41 9.90
N PRO A 158 3.76 7.64 10.45
CA PRO A 158 3.54 7.90 11.87
C PRO A 158 2.10 7.71 12.31
N PHE A 159 1.13 7.93 11.41
CA PHE A 159 -0.27 7.79 11.69
C PHE A 159 -0.67 6.31 11.88
N ARG A 160 -0.20 5.42 10.99
CA ARG A 160 -0.38 3.96 11.15
C ARG A 160 0.25 3.45 12.44
N ALA A 161 1.46 3.92 12.73
CA ALA A 161 2.17 3.54 13.93
C ALA A 161 1.47 4.05 15.20
N LEU A 162 0.82 5.22 15.18
CA LEU A 162 0.03 5.73 16.30
C LEU A 162 -1.09 4.75 16.69
N VAL A 163 -1.81 4.18 15.71
CA VAL A 163 -2.87 3.19 15.99
C VAL A 163 -2.30 1.97 16.70
N GLY A 164 -1.14 1.45 16.24
CA GLY A 164 -0.46 0.34 16.88
C GLY A 164 0.09 0.66 18.28
N ASP A 165 0.56 1.90 18.50
CA ASP A 165 1.09 2.33 19.80
C ASP A 165 0.01 2.49 20.87
N GLN A 166 -1.19 2.93 20.47
CA GLN A 166 -2.28 3.28 21.39
C GLN A 166 -3.13 2.07 21.83
N LEU A 167 -3.29 1.09 20.96
CA LEU A 167 -4.23 0.00 21.21
C LEU A 167 -3.59 -1.19 21.93
N PRO A 168 -4.29 -1.77 22.94
CA PRO A 168 -3.93 -3.09 23.44
C PRO A 168 -4.15 -4.14 22.35
N THR A 169 -3.41 -5.26 22.40
CA THR A 169 -3.48 -6.34 21.41
C THR A 169 -4.89 -6.83 21.12
N ARG A 170 -5.74 -6.86 22.15
CA ARG A 170 -7.15 -7.29 22.04
C ARG A 170 -8.00 -6.34 21.18
N GLN A 171 -7.68 -5.04 21.13
CA GLN A 171 -8.42 -4.01 20.38
C GLN A 171 -7.76 -3.66 19.04
N ALA A 172 -6.54 -4.14 18.76
CA ALA A 172 -5.85 -3.87 17.51
C ALA A 172 -6.70 -4.20 16.26
N PRO A 173 -7.43 -5.35 16.19
CA PRO A 173 -8.29 -5.63 15.04
C PRO A 173 -9.40 -4.56 14.84
N THR A 174 -9.99 -4.08 15.93
CA THR A 174 -11.03 -3.03 15.87
C THR A 174 -10.45 -1.70 15.37
N GLY A 175 -9.23 -1.34 15.83
CA GLY A 175 -8.56 -0.13 15.38
C GLY A 175 -8.24 -0.16 13.88
N PHE A 176 -7.67 -1.26 13.39
CA PHE A 176 -7.37 -1.42 11.97
C PHE A 176 -8.64 -1.51 11.10
N ALA A 177 -9.72 -2.11 11.61
CA ALA A 177 -11.02 -2.10 10.92
C ALA A 177 -11.57 -0.67 10.82
N MET A 178 -11.50 0.13 11.88
CA MET A 178 -11.92 1.52 11.89
C MET A 178 -11.06 2.37 10.93
N GLN A 179 -9.75 2.15 10.90
CA GLN A 179 -8.86 2.77 9.92
C GLN A 179 -9.30 2.46 8.48
N SER A 180 -9.58 1.18 8.18
CA SER A 180 -10.03 0.75 6.86
C SER A 180 -11.38 1.35 6.48
N PHE A 181 -12.29 1.51 7.43
CA PHE A 181 -13.56 2.19 7.23
C PHE A 181 -13.37 3.65 6.78
N PHE A 182 -12.53 4.42 7.49
CA PHE A 182 -12.27 5.81 7.13
C PHE A 182 -11.52 5.96 5.79
N ILE A 183 -10.60 5.05 5.51
CA ILE A 183 -9.92 4.97 4.21
C ILE A 183 -10.94 4.76 3.10
N GLY A 184 -11.84 3.78 3.24
CA GLY A 184 -12.88 3.49 2.26
C GLY A 184 -13.87 4.64 2.08
N ALA A 185 -14.38 5.20 3.17
CA ALA A 185 -15.32 6.33 3.15
C ALA A 185 -14.70 7.57 2.49
N GLY A 186 -13.46 7.92 2.87
CA GLY A 186 -12.72 9.02 2.28
C GLY A 186 -12.51 8.85 0.78
N ALA A 187 -12.12 7.64 0.35
CA ALA A 187 -11.91 7.33 -1.06
C ALA A 187 -13.18 7.46 -1.90
N VAL A 188 -14.31 6.94 -1.42
CA VAL A 188 -15.61 7.01 -2.12
C VAL A 188 -16.05 8.46 -2.27
N VAL A 189 -16.08 9.22 -1.18
CA VAL A 189 -16.55 10.62 -1.20
C VAL A 189 -15.67 11.49 -2.07
N ALA A 190 -14.35 11.38 -1.93
CA ALA A 190 -13.40 12.16 -2.72
C ALA A 190 -13.48 11.88 -4.21
N SER A 191 -13.55 10.61 -4.60
CA SER A 191 -13.62 10.22 -6.02
C SER A 191 -14.92 10.68 -6.68
N LEU A 192 -16.05 10.70 -5.94
CA LEU A 192 -17.34 11.18 -6.44
C LEU A 192 -17.43 12.71 -6.51
N LEU A 193 -16.59 13.43 -5.78
CA LEU A 193 -16.81 14.86 -5.52
C LEU A 193 -16.89 15.72 -6.80
N PRO A 194 -16.02 15.60 -7.82
CA PRO A 194 -16.13 16.39 -9.05
C PRO A 194 -17.44 16.12 -9.79
N TRP A 195 -17.90 14.85 -9.83
CA TRP A 195 -19.17 14.48 -10.46
C TRP A 195 -20.37 15.07 -9.70
N VAL A 196 -20.36 15.02 -8.36
CA VAL A 196 -21.40 15.61 -7.52
C VAL A 196 -21.47 17.12 -7.73
N LEU A 197 -20.33 17.82 -7.72
CA LEU A 197 -20.25 19.26 -7.96
C LEU A 197 -20.81 19.64 -9.34
N ALA A 198 -20.53 18.85 -10.38
CA ALA A 198 -21.10 19.06 -11.72
C ALA A 198 -22.65 18.92 -11.70
N ARG A 199 -23.20 18.00 -10.91
CA ARG A 199 -24.65 17.85 -10.75
C ARG A 199 -25.31 19.01 -10.01
N PHE A 200 -24.57 19.69 -9.15
CA PHE A 200 -25.01 20.92 -8.50
C PHE A 200 -24.80 22.19 -9.36
N GLY A 201 -24.45 22.04 -10.63
CA GLY A 201 -24.33 23.14 -11.59
C GLY A 201 -23.00 23.87 -11.59
N ILE A 202 -21.97 23.33 -10.94
CA ILE A 202 -20.61 23.89 -11.02
C ILE A 202 -20.02 23.55 -12.39
N ALA A 203 -19.33 24.53 -13.00
CA ALA A 203 -18.79 24.42 -14.36
C ALA A 203 -17.78 23.25 -14.46
N ASN A 204 -18.10 22.30 -15.35
CA ASN A 204 -17.27 21.13 -15.64
C ASN A 204 -16.40 21.29 -16.89
N VAL A 205 -16.58 22.39 -17.60
CA VAL A 205 -15.80 22.78 -18.77
C VAL A 205 -15.17 24.12 -18.45
N ALA A 206 -13.88 24.26 -18.75
CA ALA A 206 -13.18 25.52 -18.63
C ALA A 206 -12.79 26.03 -20.02
N THR A 207 -12.75 27.36 -20.19
CA THR A 207 -12.22 28.02 -21.37
C THR A 207 -10.68 28.00 -21.34
N ASP A 208 -10.05 28.00 -22.49
CA ASP A 208 -8.60 28.23 -22.67
C ASP A 208 -7.65 27.22 -22.00
N GLY A 209 -8.03 25.95 -21.98
CA GLY A 209 -7.17 24.88 -21.42
C GLY A 209 -6.97 24.96 -19.89
N ALA A 210 -7.79 25.74 -19.20
CA ALA A 210 -7.78 25.79 -17.74
C ALA A 210 -8.42 24.53 -17.12
N ILE A 211 -8.08 24.25 -15.87
CA ILE A 211 -8.66 23.13 -15.12
C ILE A 211 -10.10 23.50 -14.74
N PRO A 212 -11.10 22.61 -14.97
CA PRO A 212 -12.50 22.87 -14.64
C PRO A 212 -12.75 23.16 -13.16
N ASP A 213 -13.74 24.02 -12.88
CA ASP A 213 -14.06 24.43 -11.50
C ASP A 213 -14.53 23.27 -10.63
N THR A 214 -15.17 22.24 -11.21
CA THR A 214 -15.50 21.01 -10.50
C THR A 214 -14.27 20.34 -9.88
N VAL A 215 -13.14 20.33 -10.60
CA VAL A 215 -11.88 19.78 -10.10
C VAL A 215 -11.25 20.74 -9.09
N LYS A 216 -11.23 22.06 -9.36
CA LYS A 216 -10.68 23.06 -8.43
C LYS A 216 -11.35 22.98 -7.07
N TYR A 217 -12.69 23.05 -7.03
CA TYR A 217 -13.42 23.00 -5.77
C TYR A 217 -13.32 21.65 -5.07
N ALA A 218 -13.24 20.55 -5.81
CA ALA A 218 -12.98 19.24 -5.21
C ALA A 218 -11.63 19.19 -4.50
N PHE A 219 -10.57 19.76 -5.10
CA PHE A 219 -9.25 19.81 -4.50
C PHE A 219 -9.18 20.77 -3.31
N TYR A 220 -9.89 21.92 -3.37
CA TYR A 220 -9.99 22.83 -2.23
C TYR A 220 -10.71 22.19 -1.05
N ALA A 221 -11.83 21.52 -1.31
CA ALA A 221 -12.53 20.74 -0.29
C ALA A 221 -11.64 19.62 0.26
N GLY A 222 -10.89 18.95 -0.63
CA GLY A 222 -9.93 17.91 -0.26
C GLY A 222 -8.85 18.40 0.69
N GLY A 223 -8.25 19.55 0.40
CA GLY A 223 -7.28 20.19 1.29
C GLY A 223 -7.88 20.55 2.66
N ALA A 224 -9.08 21.10 2.68
CA ALA A 224 -9.78 21.45 3.91
C ALA A 224 -10.15 20.20 4.74
N VAL A 225 -10.67 19.14 4.10
CA VAL A 225 -11.03 17.88 4.74
C VAL A 225 -9.79 17.19 5.29
N LEU A 226 -8.68 17.14 4.51
CA LEU A 226 -7.43 16.53 4.93
C LEU A 226 -6.88 17.22 6.18
N LEU A 227 -6.73 18.54 6.14
CA LEU A 227 -6.22 19.30 7.28
C LEU A 227 -7.16 19.19 8.49
N GLY A 228 -8.47 19.37 8.28
CA GLY A 228 -9.48 19.31 9.32
C GLY A 228 -9.54 17.95 10.02
N ALA A 229 -9.50 16.85 9.26
CA ALA A 229 -9.53 15.49 9.81
C ALA A 229 -8.26 15.17 10.61
N VAL A 230 -7.09 15.57 10.11
CA VAL A 230 -5.82 15.37 10.83
C VAL A 230 -5.76 16.23 12.09
N LEU A 231 -6.17 17.50 12.01
CA LEU A 231 -6.27 18.38 13.18
C LEU A 231 -7.23 17.82 14.23
N TRP A 232 -8.39 17.30 13.81
CA TRP A 232 -9.33 16.65 14.72
C TRP A 232 -8.68 15.50 15.49
N THR A 233 -8.04 14.57 14.78
CA THR A 233 -7.32 13.47 15.44
C THR A 233 -6.21 13.99 16.35
N MET A 234 -5.47 15.00 15.93
CA MET A 234 -4.39 15.56 16.73
C MET A 234 -4.89 16.18 18.04
N LEU A 235 -6.02 16.86 18.00
CA LEU A 235 -6.59 17.53 19.19
C LEU A 235 -7.27 16.55 20.16
N THR A 236 -7.85 15.46 19.62
CA THR A 236 -8.65 14.52 20.41
C THR A 236 -7.88 13.29 20.90
N THR A 237 -6.69 13.01 20.33
CA THR A 237 -5.88 11.83 20.69
C THR A 237 -4.66 12.24 21.48
N ARG A 238 -4.38 11.57 22.59
CA ARG A 238 -3.16 11.74 23.40
C ARG A 238 -2.20 10.58 23.16
N GLU A 239 -0.90 10.88 23.07
CA GLU A 239 0.13 9.86 22.92
C GLU A 239 0.70 9.41 24.25
N TYR A 240 1.08 8.13 24.35
CA TYR A 240 1.88 7.62 25.45
C TYR A 240 3.30 8.18 25.39
N SER A 241 3.84 8.53 26.56
CA SER A 241 5.25 8.94 26.65
C SER A 241 6.19 7.78 26.29
N PRO A 242 7.44 8.06 25.84
CA PRO A 242 8.43 7.02 25.57
C PRO A 242 8.72 6.10 26.76
N ALA A 243 8.59 6.61 27.99
CA ALA A 243 8.74 5.82 29.20
C ALA A 243 7.59 4.83 29.39
N GLN A 244 6.34 5.27 29.14
CA GLN A 244 5.17 4.40 29.18
C GLN A 244 5.22 3.33 28.08
N LEU A 245 5.61 3.70 26.85
CA LEU A 245 5.72 2.73 25.76
C LEU A 245 6.76 1.64 26.06
N ARG A 246 7.89 2.01 26.67
CA ARG A 246 8.91 1.04 27.10
C ARG A 246 8.41 0.09 28.18
N SER A 247 7.48 0.51 29.06
CA SER A 247 6.89 -0.36 30.09
C SER A 247 5.90 -1.38 29.53
N PHE A 248 5.40 -1.19 28.29
CA PHE A 248 4.50 -2.12 27.62
C PHE A 248 5.22 -3.12 26.71
N THR A 249 6.48 -2.85 26.32
CA THR A 249 7.21 -3.63 25.32
C THR A 249 8.26 -4.49 26.02
N ASP A 250 8.22 -5.81 25.77
CA ASP A 250 9.34 -6.69 26.13
C ASP A 250 10.55 -6.34 25.21
N ASN A 251 11.76 -6.34 25.79
CA ASN A 251 12.99 -6.32 25.02
C ASN A 251 13.05 -7.60 24.16
N VAL A 252 12.60 -7.51 22.93
CA VAL A 252 12.79 -8.59 21.96
C VAL A 252 14.26 -8.57 21.55
N PRO A 253 15.03 -9.65 21.77
CA PRO A 253 16.42 -9.70 21.34
C PRO A 253 16.54 -9.45 19.84
N GLU A 254 17.48 -8.61 19.42
CA GLU A 254 17.83 -8.45 18.00
C GLU A 254 18.26 -9.83 17.46
N GLY A 255 17.57 -10.31 16.43
CA GLY A 255 17.92 -11.56 15.78
C GLY A 255 19.29 -11.47 15.08
N PRO A 256 19.93 -12.61 14.78
CA PRO A 256 21.25 -12.62 14.14
C PRO A 256 21.21 -11.89 12.79
N SER A 257 22.22 -11.04 12.53
CA SER A 257 22.38 -10.34 11.26
C SER A 257 22.70 -11.34 10.13
N VAL A 258 21.99 -11.20 8.98
CA VAL A 258 22.24 -12.03 7.79
C VAL A 258 23.48 -11.53 7.06
N ASP A 259 24.34 -12.46 6.60
CA ASP A 259 25.52 -12.09 5.81
C ASP A 259 25.11 -11.64 4.40
N VAL A 260 25.51 -10.43 4.00
CA VAL A 260 25.21 -9.78 2.71
C VAL A 260 26.30 -10.05 1.65
N SER A 261 27.39 -10.69 2.03
CA SER A 261 28.51 -10.96 1.09
C SER A 261 28.08 -11.68 -0.20
N PRO A 262 27.12 -12.62 -0.20
CA PRO A 262 26.63 -13.26 -1.43
C PRO A 262 25.88 -12.32 -2.38
N ALA A 263 25.41 -11.17 -1.95
CA ALA A 263 24.64 -10.22 -2.76
C ALA A 263 25.43 -9.52 -3.87
N ARG A 264 26.75 -9.71 -3.94
CA ARG A 264 27.61 -9.11 -4.98
C ARG A 264 27.23 -9.55 -6.38
N ARG A 265 26.95 -10.83 -6.61
CA ARG A 265 26.56 -11.36 -7.94
C ARG A 265 25.25 -10.74 -8.43
N PRO A 266 24.14 -10.76 -7.66
CA PRO A 266 22.92 -10.05 -8.05
C PRO A 266 23.14 -8.54 -8.27
N GLY A 267 23.97 -7.89 -7.45
CA GLY A 267 24.31 -6.48 -7.64
C GLY A 267 24.97 -6.19 -8.99
N LEU A 268 25.95 -7.00 -9.39
CA LEU A 268 26.60 -6.88 -10.69
C LEU A 268 25.65 -7.19 -11.85
N LEU A 269 24.77 -8.18 -11.70
CA LEU A 269 23.74 -8.48 -12.70
C LEU A 269 22.78 -7.32 -12.91
N LEU A 270 22.33 -6.66 -11.84
CA LEU A 270 21.48 -5.47 -11.94
C LEU A 270 22.21 -4.30 -12.60
N LEU A 271 23.49 -4.07 -12.26
CA LEU A 271 24.31 -3.05 -12.91
C LEU A 271 24.47 -3.31 -14.40
N SER A 272 24.78 -4.55 -14.78
CA SER A 272 24.93 -4.92 -16.20
C SER A 272 23.61 -4.82 -16.96
N ALA A 273 22.49 -5.26 -16.35
CA ALA A 273 21.17 -5.10 -16.94
C ALA A 273 20.80 -3.62 -17.15
N GLY A 274 21.08 -2.75 -16.16
CA GLY A 274 20.87 -1.32 -16.29
C GLY A 274 21.73 -0.68 -17.38
N ALA A 275 22.99 -1.09 -17.50
CA ALA A 275 23.87 -0.64 -18.58
C ALA A 275 23.36 -1.10 -19.96
N VAL A 276 22.90 -2.33 -20.08
CA VAL A 276 22.31 -2.86 -21.33
C VAL A 276 21.06 -2.07 -21.71
N VAL A 277 20.19 -1.76 -20.73
CA VAL A 277 18.99 -0.92 -20.97
C VAL A 277 19.40 0.48 -21.43
N LEU A 278 20.44 1.11 -20.84
CA LEU A 278 20.95 2.41 -21.29
C LEU A 278 21.46 2.37 -22.72
N ILE A 279 22.19 1.33 -23.08
CA ILE A 279 22.68 1.12 -24.45
C ILE A 279 21.49 0.95 -25.41
N ALA A 280 20.49 0.14 -25.02
CA ALA A 280 19.28 -0.07 -25.80
C ALA A 280 18.50 1.25 -26.03
N ILE A 281 18.36 2.10 -24.99
CA ILE A 281 17.72 3.42 -25.10
C ILE A 281 18.45 4.26 -26.17
N ARG A 282 19.79 4.28 -26.14
CA ARG A 282 20.59 5.08 -27.09
C ARG A 282 20.57 4.50 -28.51
N TYR A 283 20.58 3.19 -28.63
CA TYR A 283 20.64 2.53 -29.94
C TYR A 283 19.28 2.52 -30.66
N PHE A 284 18.21 2.24 -29.93
CA PHE A 284 16.85 2.16 -30.47
C PHE A 284 16.07 3.47 -30.34
N ALA A 285 16.70 4.55 -29.85
CA ALA A 285 16.05 5.85 -29.58
C ALA A 285 14.74 5.69 -28.78
N LEU A 286 14.80 4.86 -27.72
CA LEU A 286 13.64 4.60 -26.86
C LEU A 286 13.26 5.86 -26.07
N GLU A 287 12.04 5.85 -25.57
CA GLU A 287 11.48 6.98 -24.80
C GLU A 287 12.26 7.27 -23.50
N LYS A 288 12.23 8.54 -23.08
CA LYS A 288 12.96 9.03 -21.90
C LYS A 288 12.50 8.35 -20.59
N GLU A 289 11.29 7.81 -20.55
CA GLU A 289 10.72 7.09 -19.38
C GLU A 289 11.50 5.80 -19.06
N VAL A 290 12.09 5.16 -20.08
CA VAL A 290 12.90 3.93 -19.91
C VAL A 290 14.21 4.22 -19.16
N TYR A 291 14.69 5.50 -19.14
CA TYR A 291 15.83 5.88 -18.29
C TYR A 291 15.54 5.66 -16.78
N LEU A 292 14.27 5.72 -16.35
CA LEU A 292 13.89 5.44 -14.97
C LEU A 292 14.17 3.97 -14.60
N LEU A 293 13.84 3.05 -15.51
CA LEU A 293 14.16 1.62 -15.32
C LEU A 293 15.68 1.41 -15.28
N ALA A 294 16.41 1.99 -16.24
CA ALA A 294 17.86 1.87 -16.29
C ALA A 294 18.51 2.45 -15.02
N GLY A 295 18.10 3.65 -14.62
CA GLY A 295 18.57 4.33 -13.41
C GLY A 295 18.26 3.54 -12.12
N GLY A 296 17.05 3.00 -12.01
CA GLY A 296 16.66 2.11 -10.90
C GLY A 296 17.52 0.86 -10.81
N LEU A 297 17.72 0.14 -11.92
CA LEU A 297 18.57 -1.05 -11.99
C LEU A 297 20.02 -0.74 -11.59
N ILE A 298 20.57 0.39 -12.08
CA ILE A 298 21.93 0.83 -11.76
C ILE A 298 22.04 1.21 -10.28
N ALA A 299 21.09 2.00 -9.76
CA ALA A 299 21.10 2.44 -8.38
C ALA A 299 21.03 1.26 -7.39
N PHE A 300 20.10 0.33 -7.61
CA PHE A 300 19.99 -0.89 -6.80
C PHE A 300 21.21 -1.80 -6.97
N GLY A 301 21.70 -1.98 -8.19
CA GLY A 301 22.89 -2.77 -8.46
C GLY A 301 24.14 -2.18 -7.81
N ALA A 302 24.33 -0.87 -7.85
CA ALA A 302 25.40 -0.16 -7.18
C ALA A 302 25.30 -0.31 -5.65
N LEU A 303 24.10 -0.12 -5.09
CA LEU A 303 23.84 -0.27 -3.66
C LEU A 303 24.17 -1.69 -3.18
N PHE A 304 23.68 -2.74 -3.86
CA PHE A 304 24.00 -4.13 -3.52
C PHE A 304 25.49 -4.42 -3.60
N THR A 305 26.14 -3.95 -4.65
CA THR A 305 27.59 -4.16 -4.85
C THR A 305 28.43 -3.42 -3.80
N TRP A 306 28.04 -2.20 -3.45
CA TRP A 306 28.70 -1.40 -2.41
C TRP A 306 28.54 -2.04 -1.02
N LEU A 307 27.29 -2.41 -0.64
CA LEU A 307 27.02 -3.05 0.65
C LEU A 307 27.68 -4.42 0.80
N SER A 308 27.84 -5.17 -0.30
CA SER A 308 28.55 -6.45 -0.27
C SER A 308 30.06 -6.30 -0.03
N ARG A 309 30.64 -5.12 -0.30
CA ARG A 309 32.07 -4.81 -0.11
C ARG A 309 32.37 -4.13 1.22
N THR A 310 31.41 -3.40 1.77
CA THR A 310 31.60 -2.65 3.02
C THR A 310 31.25 -3.51 4.22
N ARG A 311 32.07 -3.43 5.29
CA ARG A 311 31.79 -4.10 6.58
C ARG A 311 31.01 -3.20 7.56
N SER A 312 30.35 -2.13 7.05
CA SER A 312 29.60 -1.21 7.91
C SER A 312 28.41 -1.93 8.56
N HIS A 313 28.27 -1.78 9.87
CA HIS A 313 27.09 -2.18 10.60
C HIS A 313 26.08 -1.02 10.53
N GLY A 314 24.94 -1.22 9.88
CA GLY A 314 23.91 -0.19 9.76
C GLY A 314 22.60 -0.76 9.23
N MET A 315 21.51 -0.04 9.50
CA MET A 315 20.14 -0.38 9.10
C MET A 315 20.01 -0.80 7.62
N LEU A 316 20.71 -0.10 6.72
CA LEU A 316 20.65 -0.37 5.29
C LEU A 316 21.20 -1.77 4.94
N ARG A 317 22.31 -2.18 5.60
CA ARG A 317 22.88 -3.51 5.42
C ARG A 317 21.97 -4.61 5.96
N GLU A 318 21.32 -4.38 7.09
CA GLU A 318 20.38 -5.31 7.69
C GLU A 318 19.18 -5.52 6.77
N VAL A 319 18.53 -4.43 6.30
CA VAL A 319 17.40 -4.48 5.37
C VAL A 319 17.77 -5.20 4.07
N MET A 320 18.95 -4.93 3.51
CA MET A 320 19.41 -5.58 2.27
C MET A 320 19.79 -7.04 2.49
N GLY A 321 20.33 -7.38 3.66
CA GLY A 321 20.60 -8.77 4.06
C GLY A 321 19.32 -9.57 4.20
N ASP A 322 18.33 -9.03 4.86
CA ASP A 322 17.02 -9.64 5.04
C ASP A 322 16.26 -9.73 3.70
N LEU A 323 16.40 -8.76 2.80
CA LEU A 323 15.88 -8.83 1.43
C LEU A 323 16.52 -9.98 0.63
N TYR A 324 17.84 -10.17 0.76
CA TYR A 324 18.54 -11.27 0.09
C TYR A 324 18.21 -12.62 0.71
N GLY A 325 18.14 -12.70 2.04
CA GLY A 325 17.81 -13.89 2.83
C GLY A 325 16.32 -14.16 3.00
N MET A 326 15.44 -13.46 2.27
CA MET A 326 14.00 -13.55 2.48
C MET A 326 13.44 -14.98 2.31
N PRO A 327 12.43 -15.38 3.11
CA PRO A 327 11.77 -16.68 3.02
C PRO A 327 11.20 -16.98 1.63
N VAL A 328 11.10 -18.27 1.27
CA VAL A 328 10.56 -18.70 -0.04
C VAL A 328 9.13 -18.21 -0.26
N SER A 329 8.30 -18.19 0.78
CA SER A 329 6.92 -17.64 0.76
C SER A 329 6.92 -16.17 0.33
N MET A 330 7.80 -15.37 0.91
CA MET A 330 7.95 -13.95 0.59
C MET A 330 8.44 -13.72 -0.83
N ARG A 331 9.41 -14.53 -1.32
CA ARG A 331 9.87 -14.48 -2.71
C ARG A 331 8.76 -14.80 -3.71
N ARG A 332 7.89 -15.77 -3.40
CA ARG A 332 6.75 -16.12 -4.26
C ARG A 332 5.68 -15.04 -4.23
N LEU A 333 5.43 -14.44 -3.08
CA LEU A 333 4.55 -13.27 -2.96
C LEU A 333 5.08 -12.04 -3.69
N ALA A 334 6.39 -11.85 -3.79
CA ALA A 334 6.98 -10.77 -4.58
C ALA A 334 6.50 -10.81 -6.04
N GLY A 335 6.42 -12.01 -6.65
CA GLY A 335 5.86 -12.17 -7.99
C GLY A 335 4.37 -11.83 -8.07
N VAL A 336 3.58 -12.22 -7.08
CA VAL A 336 2.16 -11.86 -7.00
C VAL A 336 1.99 -10.34 -6.94
N GLN A 337 2.74 -9.70 -6.04
CA GLN A 337 2.70 -8.24 -5.86
C GLN A 337 3.20 -7.49 -7.11
N LEU A 338 4.23 -8.03 -7.79
CA LEU A 338 4.74 -7.44 -9.02
C LEU A 338 3.62 -7.23 -10.04
N PHE A 339 2.86 -8.28 -10.34
CA PHE A 339 1.80 -8.22 -11.34
C PHE A 339 0.54 -7.49 -10.83
N SER A 340 0.22 -7.59 -9.54
CA SER A 340 -0.94 -6.92 -8.94
C SER A 340 -0.79 -5.40 -8.94
N TRP A 341 0.35 -4.89 -8.45
CA TRP A 341 0.58 -3.44 -8.35
C TRP A 341 0.89 -2.79 -9.70
N PHE A 342 1.49 -3.56 -10.64
CA PHE A 342 1.60 -3.11 -12.03
C PHE A 342 0.22 -2.83 -12.64
N ALA A 343 -0.73 -3.75 -12.44
CA ALA A 343 -2.09 -3.63 -12.95
C ALA A 343 -2.85 -2.44 -12.34
N LEU A 344 -2.77 -2.26 -11.02
CA LEU A 344 -3.42 -1.15 -10.32
C LEU A 344 -2.84 0.19 -10.76
N PHE A 345 -1.53 0.27 -10.92
CA PHE A 345 -0.87 1.49 -11.37
C PHE A 345 -1.24 1.85 -12.81
N ALA A 346 -1.30 0.85 -13.71
CA ALA A 346 -1.81 1.04 -15.07
C ALA A 346 -3.25 1.58 -15.07
N MET A 347 -4.11 1.04 -14.20
CA MET A 347 -5.48 1.51 -14.03
C MET A 347 -5.52 2.98 -13.59
N TRP A 348 -4.80 3.36 -12.55
CA TRP A 348 -4.85 4.75 -12.05
C TRP A 348 -4.36 5.77 -13.06
N ILE A 349 -3.35 5.44 -13.85
CA ILE A 349 -2.78 6.34 -14.85
C ILE A 349 -3.67 6.48 -16.08
N TYR A 350 -4.13 5.35 -16.62
CA TYR A 350 -4.68 5.31 -17.98
C TYR A 350 -6.20 5.24 -18.07
N THR A 351 -6.94 5.04 -16.95
CA THR A 351 -8.40 4.92 -17.02
C THR A 351 -9.04 6.18 -17.60
N THR A 352 -8.58 7.38 -17.20
CA THR A 352 -9.14 8.62 -17.73
C THR A 352 -8.94 8.71 -19.23
N ALA A 353 -7.71 8.58 -19.72
CA ALA A 353 -7.41 8.64 -21.15
C ALA A 353 -8.11 7.51 -21.93
N GLY A 354 -8.12 6.28 -21.38
CA GLY A 354 -8.78 5.14 -22.01
C GLY A 354 -10.28 5.31 -22.16
N VAL A 355 -10.97 5.77 -21.10
CA VAL A 355 -12.43 5.98 -21.12
C VAL A 355 -12.79 7.16 -22.02
N THR A 356 -12.13 8.31 -21.90
CA THR A 356 -12.46 9.49 -22.70
C THR A 356 -12.22 9.27 -24.18
N GLN A 357 -11.10 8.67 -24.55
CA GLN A 357 -10.77 8.41 -25.95
C GLN A 357 -11.66 7.32 -26.58
N THR A 358 -11.95 6.23 -25.84
CA THR A 358 -12.65 5.06 -26.41
C THR A 358 -14.15 5.17 -26.31
N LEU A 359 -14.70 5.63 -25.17
CA LEU A 359 -16.14 5.62 -24.90
C LEU A 359 -16.81 6.99 -25.15
N TYR A 360 -16.06 8.06 -24.97
CA TYR A 360 -16.53 9.44 -25.24
C TYR A 360 -15.97 10.00 -26.55
N ALA A 361 -15.17 9.20 -27.28
CA ALA A 361 -14.62 9.47 -28.60
C ALA A 361 -13.90 10.84 -28.72
N THR A 362 -13.21 11.26 -27.65
CA THR A 362 -12.52 12.55 -27.62
C THR A 362 -11.23 12.52 -26.83
N THR A 363 -10.24 13.26 -27.31
CA THR A 363 -9.00 13.57 -26.61
C THR A 363 -8.91 15.07 -26.28
N ASP A 364 -9.88 15.86 -26.73
CA ASP A 364 -9.95 17.29 -26.48
C ASP A 364 -10.38 17.57 -25.03
N THR A 365 -9.43 17.97 -24.20
CA THR A 365 -9.63 18.24 -22.78
C THR A 365 -10.53 19.43 -22.50
N THR A 366 -10.78 20.28 -23.51
CA THR A 366 -11.68 21.44 -23.40
C THR A 366 -13.14 21.07 -23.71
N SER A 367 -13.36 19.90 -24.31
CA SER A 367 -14.70 19.46 -24.70
C SER A 367 -15.55 19.02 -23.50
N ALA A 368 -16.86 19.23 -23.59
CA ALA A 368 -17.81 18.76 -22.60
C ALA A 368 -17.79 17.23 -22.47
N ALA A 369 -17.66 16.51 -23.59
CA ALA A 369 -17.60 15.04 -23.62
C ALA A 369 -16.38 14.49 -22.86
N TYR A 370 -15.20 15.08 -23.05
CA TYR A 370 -14.00 14.69 -22.28
C TYR A 370 -14.23 14.86 -20.77
N ASN A 371 -14.75 16.03 -20.39
CA ASN A 371 -14.93 16.37 -18.98
C ASN A 371 -16.03 15.54 -18.32
N GLU A 372 -17.07 15.14 -19.07
CA GLU A 372 -18.07 14.18 -18.60
C GLU A 372 -17.46 12.79 -18.40
N GLY A 373 -16.68 12.31 -19.37
CA GLY A 373 -15.96 11.04 -19.28
C GLY A 373 -14.97 10.99 -18.09
N ALA A 374 -14.23 12.08 -17.89
CA ALA A 374 -13.30 12.18 -16.75
C ALA A 374 -14.04 12.18 -15.40
N ASN A 375 -15.18 12.85 -15.29
CA ASN A 375 -16.02 12.77 -14.08
C ASN A 375 -16.59 11.37 -13.88
N TRP A 376 -16.95 10.66 -14.96
CA TRP A 376 -17.39 9.28 -14.90
C TRP A 376 -16.32 8.34 -14.37
N VAL A 377 -15.05 8.57 -14.72
CA VAL A 377 -13.91 7.84 -14.12
C VAL A 377 -13.86 8.03 -12.60
N GLY A 378 -14.16 9.24 -12.10
CA GLY A 378 -14.32 9.48 -10.66
C GLY A 378 -15.40 8.60 -10.03
N VAL A 379 -16.54 8.41 -10.72
CA VAL A 379 -17.63 7.50 -10.30
C VAL A 379 -17.15 6.05 -10.29
N LEU A 380 -16.41 5.61 -11.31
CA LEU A 380 -15.84 4.26 -11.37
C LEU A 380 -14.84 4.03 -10.22
N PHE A 381 -14.02 5.02 -9.90
CA PHE A 381 -13.06 4.92 -8.81
C PHE A 381 -13.75 4.90 -7.44
N ALA A 382 -14.82 5.65 -7.27
CA ALA A 382 -15.67 5.53 -6.09
C ALA A 382 -16.31 4.14 -5.99
N ALA A 383 -16.78 3.59 -7.11
CA ALA A 383 -17.41 2.27 -7.17
C ALA A 383 -16.43 1.16 -6.75
N TYR A 384 -15.21 1.09 -7.32
CA TYR A 384 -14.28 0.03 -6.91
C TYR A 384 -13.86 0.16 -5.44
N ASN A 385 -13.72 1.37 -4.89
CA ASN A 385 -13.45 1.56 -3.46
C ASN A 385 -14.64 1.12 -2.60
N GLY A 386 -15.87 1.43 -3.01
CA GLY A 386 -17.10 0.99 -2.34
C GLY A 386 -17.26 -0.53 -2.38
N PHE A 387 -17.06 -1.15 -3.55
CA PHE A 387 -17.07 -2.61 -3.68
C PHE A 387 -15.91 -3.27 -2.91
N GLY A 388 -14.75 -2.60 -2.80
CA GLY A 388 -13.64 -3.03 -1.95
C GLY A 388 -14.04 -3.08 -0.47
N ALA A 389 -14.79 -2.09 0.00
CA ALA A 389 -15.32 -2.09 1.36
C ALA A 389 -16.31 -3.25 1.61
N LEU A 390 -17.19 -3.54 0.64
CA LEU A 390 -18.07 -4.71 0.69
C LEU A 390 -17.28 -6.02 0.65
N ALA A 391 -16.28 -6.11 -0.21
CA ALA A 391 -15.41 -7.27 -0.34
C ALA A 391 -14.66 -7.57 0.98
N ALA A 392 -14.32 -6.55 1.77
CA ALA A 392 -13.68 -6.73 3.09
C ALA A 392 -14.55 -7.55 4.06
N VAL A 393 -15.88 -7.53 3.90
CA VAL A 393 -16.82 -8.37 4.66
C VAL A 393 -16.94 -9.78 4.07
N VAL A 394 -16.90 -9.90 2.73
CA VAL A 394 -17.09 -11.16 2.00
C VAL A 394 -15.81 -12.02 2.00
N ILE A 395 -14.63 -11.42 1.88
CA ILE A 395 -13.35 -12.12 1.81
C ILE A 395 -13.12 -13.06 3.00
N PRO A 396 -13.40 -12.71 4.27
CA PRO A 396 -13.27 -13.64 5.39
C PRO A 396 -14.16 -14.89 5.25
N LEU A 397 -15.35 -14.78 4.65
CA LEU A 397 -16.23 -15.92 4.37
C LEU A 397 -15.63 -16.81 3.27
N MET A 398 -15.07 -16.21 2.22
CA MET A 398 -14.35 -16.95 1.17
C MET A 398 -13.15 -17.69 1.76
N VAL A 399 -12.37 -17.03 2.62
CA VAL A 399 -11.18 -17.62 3.28
C VAL A 399 -11.56 -18.81 4.16
N ARG A 400 -12.65 -18.72 4.92
CA ARG A 400 -13.16 -19.85 5.72
C ARG A 400 -13.52 -21.05 4.86
N ARG A 401 -14.03 -20.84 3.64
CA ARG A 401 -14.50 -21.92 2.75
C ARG A 401 -13.38 -22.47 1.86
N TRP A 402 -12.52 -21.62 1.33
CA TRP A 402 -11.55 -21.98 0.28
C TRP A 402 -10.08 -21.82 0.69
N GLY A 403 -9.82 -21.26 1.86
CA GLY A 403 -8.46 -20.89 2.30
C GLY A 403 -7.98 -19.57 1.73
N LEU A 404 -6.87 -19.07 2.27
CA LEU A 404 -6.29 -17.75 1.91
C LEU A 404 -5.87 -17.71 0.43
N ARG A 405 -5.17 -18.75 -0.03
CA ARG A 405 -4.58 -18.81 -1.38
C ARG A 405 -5.66 -18.77 -2.46
N ILE A 406 -6.64 -19.68 -2.40
CA ILE A 406 -7.68 -19.78 -3.43
C ILE A 406 -8.58 -18.53 -3.42
N SER A 407 -8.90 -17.99 -2.25
CA SER A 407 -9.65 -16.73 -2.15
C SER A 407 -8.91 -15.58 -2.84
N HIS A 408 -7.57 -15.49 -2.68
CA HIS A 408 -6.78 -14.48 -3.37
C HIS A 408 -6.77 -14.67 -4.89
N VAL A 409 -6.60 -15.91 -5.36
CA VAL A 409 -6.66 -16.24 -6.80
C VAL A 409 -8.00 -15.80 -7.41
N VAL A 410 -9.13 -16.18 -6.78
CA VAL A 410 -10.47 -15.83 -7.28
C VAL A 410 -10.64 -14.32 -7.37
N ASN A 411 -10.24 -13.59 -6.32
CA ASN A 411 -10.37 -12.13 -6.30
C ASN A 411 -9.49 -11.45 -7.37
N LEU A 412 -8.25 -11.93 -7.57
CA LEU A 412 -7.37 -11.42 -8.63
C LEU A 412 -7.94 -11.71 -10.03
N CYS A 413 -8.50 -12.91 -10.24
CA CYS A 413 -9.16 -13.25 -11.51
C CYS A 413 -10.40 -12.38 -11.76
N LEU A 414 -11.22 -12.11 -10.74
CA LEU A 414 -12.35 -11.18 -10.85
C LEU A 414 -11.89 -9.78 -11.24
N GLY A 415 -10.82 -9.27 -10.61
CA GLY A 415 -10.23 -7.97 -10.97
C GLY A 415 -9.67 -7.97 -12.39
N GLY A 416 -8.98 -9.04 -12.79
CA GLY A 416 -8.46 -9.22 -14.14
C GLY A 416 -9.55 -9.21 -15.19
N ALA A 417 -10.62 -9.96 -14.97
CA ALA A 417 -11.82 -9.95 -15.83
C ALA A 417 -12.47 -8.56 -15.87
N GLY A 418 -12.54 -7.86 -14.71
CA GLY A 418 -13.04 -6.50 -14.61
C GLY A 418 -12.24 -5.52 -15.47
N LEU A 419 -10.92 -5.54 -15.42
CA LEU A 419 -10.09 -4.67 -16.28
C LEU A 419 -10.15 -5.06 -17.76
N LEU A 420 -10.16 -6.35 -18.08
CA LEU A 420 -10.28 -6.83 -19.47
C LEU A 420 -11.62 -6.45 -20.10
N SER A 421 -12.69 -6.39 -19.31
CA SER A 421 -14.02 -6.04 -19.83
C SER A 421 -14.11 -4.60 -20.38
N PHE A 422 -13.21 -3.70 -19.99
CA PHE A 422 -13.10 -2.35 -20.59
C PHE A 422 -12.85 -2.38 -22.11
N LEU A 423 -12.25 -3.45 -22.63
CA LEU A 423 -11.99 -3.61 -24.06
C LEU A 423 -13.25 -3.94 -24.87
N TYR A 424 -14.29 -4.44 -24.21
CA TYR A 424 -15.51 -4.95 -24.87
C TYR A 424 -16.76 -4.15 -24.54
N ILE A 425 -16.75 -3.40 -23.42
CA ILE A 425 -17.90 -2.60 -23.00
C ILE A 425 -17.88 -1.26 -23.74
N HIS A 426 -18.97 -0.96 -24.44
CA HIS A 426 -19.14 0.27 -25.21
C HIS A 426 -20.03 1.31 -24.51
N ASP A 427 -20.92 0.88 -23.60
CA ASP A 427 -21.71 1.80 -22.79
C ASP A 427 -20.98 2.06 -21.45
N PRO A 428 -20.60 3.32 -21.15
CA PRO A 428 -19.89 3.67 -19.92
C PRO A 428 -20.57 3.20 -18.64
N ARG A 429 -21.89 3.06 -18.62
CA ARG A 429 -22.65 2.66 -17.42
C ARG A 429 -22.34 1.23 -16.99
N TRP A 430 -22.13 0.33 -17.93
CA TRP A 430 -21.79 -1.07 -17.64
C TRP A 430 -20.40 -1.26 -17.06
N LEU A 431 -19.50 -0.25 -17.16
CA LEU A 431 -18.20 -0.28 -16.48
C LEU A 431 -18.32 -0.33 -14.95
N LEU A 432 -19.50 0.05 -14.39
CA LEU A 432 -19.75 -0.15 -12.95
C LEU A 432 -19.72 -1.63 -12.55
N ALA A 433 -20.17 -2.52 -13.43
CA ALA A 433 -20.07 -3.97 -13.20
C ALA A 433 -18.61 -4.45 -13.21
N SER A 434 -17.77 -3.87 -14.08
CA SER A 434 -16.33 -4.14 -14.09
C SER A 434 -15.66 -3.77 -12.75
N MET A 435 -16.11 -2.69 -12.13
CA MET A 435 -15.58 -2.19 -10.86
C MET A 435 -15.88 -3.11 -9.66
N VAL A 436 -16.87 -4.00 -9.75
CA VAL A 436 -17.11 -5.05 -8.73
C VAL A 436 -15.86 -5.94 -8.62
N GLY A 437 -15.42 -6.51 -9.74
CA GLY A 437 -14.23 -7.37 -9.78
C GLY A 437 -12.97 -6.65 -9.33
N VAL A 438 -12.79 -5.41 -9.80
CA VAL A 438 -11.65 -4.55 -9.40
C VAL A 438 -11.67 -4.28 -7.89
N GLY A 439 -12.84 -3.99 -7.30
CA GLY A 439 -12.99 -3.77 -5.86
C GLY A 439 -12.63 -4.99 -5.02
N PHE A 440 -13.06 -6.19 -5.44
CA PHE A 440 -12.67 -7.45 -4.81
C PHE A 440 -11.16 -7.71 -4.89
N ALA A 441 -10.55 -7.46 -6.06
CA ALA A 441 -9.10 -7.57 -6.22
C ALA A 441 -8.37 -6.56 -5.32
N TRP A 442 -8.81 -5.31 -5.28
CA TRP A 442 -8.24 -4.25 -4.43
C TRP A 442 -8.23 -4.64 -2.95
N ALA A 443 -9.39 -5.02 -2.40
CA ALA A 443 -9.50 -5.45 -1.00
C ALA A 443 -8.62 -6.68 -0.70
N SER A 444 -8.55 -7.61 -1.65
CA SER A 444 -7.75 -8.82 -1.54
C SER A 444 -6.24 -8.52 -1.58
N ILE A 445 -5.78 -7.62 -2.46
CA ILE A 445 -4.37 -7.20 -2.56
C ILE A 445 -3.90 -6.49 -1.29
N LEU A 446 -4.78 -5.74 -0.64
CA LEU A 446 -4.47 -5.03 0.60
C LEU A 446 -4.47 -5.93 1.84
N SER A 447 -5.06 -7.12 1.80
CA SER A 447 -5.26 -7.94 3.00
C SER A 447 -4.60 -9.33 2.94
N LEU A 448 -4.88 -10.10 1.88
CA LEU A 448 -4.49 -11.52 1.85
C LEU A 448 -2.99 -11.78 1.71
N PRO A 449 -2.17 -11.00 0.96
CA PRO A 449 -0.74 -11.19 0.92
C PRO A 449 -0.06 -11.02 2.28
N TYR A 450 -0.54 -10.06 3.09
CA TYR A 450 -0.06 -9.86 4.46
C TYR A 450 -0.44 -11.03 5.37
N ALA A 451 -1.65 -11.55 5.23
CA ALA A 451 -2.09 -12.73 5.97
C ALA A 451 -1.29 -14.00 5.58
N LEU A 452 -1.01 -14.18 4.28
CA LEU A 452 -0.16 -15.27 3.80
C LEU A 452 1.29 -15.17 4.26
N LEU A 453 1.76 -13.94 4.51
CA LEU A 453 3.13 -13.66 4.93
C LEU A 453 3.32 -13.80 6.45
N SER A 454 2.36 -13.35 7.26
CA SER A 454 2.48 -13.21 8.72
C SER A 454 2.84 -14.51 9.42
N ASP A 455 2.31 -15.66 8.97
CA ASP A 455 2.56 -16.96 9.56
C ASP A 455 3.95 -17.54 9.25
N HIS A 456 4.68 -16.94 8.32
CA HIS A 456 5.98 -17.42 7.85
C HIS A 456 7.14 -16.53 8.30
N LEU A 457 6.87 -15.43 9.03
CA LEU A 457 7.88 -14.50 9.45
C LEU A 457 8.25 -14.66 10.93
N PRO A 458 9.55 -14.54 11.27
CA PRO A 458 9.98 -14.43 12.66
C PRO A 458 9.35 -13.19 13.30
N THR A 459 8.67 -13.35 14.43
CA THR A 459 8.02 -12.26 15.15
C THR A 459 9.00 -11.14 15.53
N ALA A 460 10.26 -11.48 15.81
CA ALA A 460 11.33 -10.55 16.16
C ALA A 460 11.72 -9.59 15.00
N LYS A 461 11.52 -9.99 13.73
CA LYS A 461 11.88 -9.23 12.53
C LYS A 461 10.67 -8.81 11.70
N MET A 462 9.46 -8.94 12.22
CA MET A 462 8.22 -8.66 11.51
C MET A 462 8.22 -7.25 10.87
N GLY A 463 8.66 -6.23 11.61
CA GLY A 463 8.71 -4.84 11.11
C GLY A 463 9.65 -4.66 9.91
N VAL A 464 10.83 -5.28 9.95
CA VAL A 464 11.81 -5.21 8.85
C VAL A 464 11.25 -5.90 7.60
N TYR A 465 10.68 -7.10 7.75
CA TYR A 465 10.09 -7.82 6.62
C TYR A 465 8.85 -7.12 6.04
N MET A 466 8.04 -6.45 6.86
CA MET A 466 6.94 -5.61 6.36
C MET A 466 7.46 -4.40 5.59
N GLY A 467 8.56 -3.78 6.05
CA GLY A 467 9.25 -2.74 5.29
C GLY A 467 9.79 -3.23 3.94
N ILE A 468 10.41 -4.42 3.91
CA ILE A 468 10.87 -5.06 2.68
C ILE A 468 9.68 -5.37 1.74
N PHE A 469 8.55 -5.79 2.30
CA PHE A 469 7.35 -6.08 1.51
C PHE A 469 6.84 -4.84 0.77
N ASN A 470 7.07 -3.65 1.31
CA ASN A 470 6.74 -2.39 0.63
C ASN A 470 7.54 -2.19 -0.68
N PHE A 471 8.76 -2.75 -0.81
CA PHE A 471 9.48 -2.74 -2.08
C PHE A 471 8.74 -3.49 -3.19
N PHE A 472 7.99 -4.54 -2.82
CA PHE A 472 7.18 -5.30 -3.79
C PHE A 472 5.91 -4.55 -4.21
N ILE A 473 5.60 -3.45 -3.57
CA ILE A 473 4.55 -2.50 -3.96
C ILE A 473 5.13 -1.44 -4.89
N VAL A 474 6.27 -0.87 -4.51
CA VAL A 474 6.87 0.29 -5.19
C VAL A 474 7.56 -0.09 -6.49
N ILE A 475 8.36 -1.17 -6.51
CA ILE A 475 9.11 -1.59 -7.70
C ILE A 475 8.19 -1.83 -8.91
N PRO A 476 7.04 -2.54 -8.78
CA PRO A 476 6.10 -2.71 -9.89
C PRO A 476 5.53 -1.40 -10.43
N GLN A 477 5.29 -0.42 -9.57
CA GLN A 477 4.78 0.89 -9.96
C GLN A 477 5.84 1.67 -10.76
N VAL A 478 7.10 1.64 -10.32
CA VAL A 478 8.22 2.22 -11.07
C VAL A 478 8.40 1.52 -12.42
N LEU A 479 8.27 0.19 -12.45
CA LEU A 479 8.31 -0.58 -13.69
C LEU A 479 7.17 -0.17 -14.63
N ALA A 480 5.94 -0.09 -14.13
CA ALA A 480 4.78 0.35 -14.91
C ALA A 480 4.98 1.77 -15.46
N ALA A 481 5.45 2.72 -14.62
CA ALA A 481 5.77 4.08 -15.04
C ALA A 481 6.81 4.13 -16.17
N SER A 482 7.76 3.17 -16.18
CA SER A 482 8.86 3.15 -17.14
C SER A 482 8.51 2.51 -18.49
N ILE A 483 7.60 1.52 -18.50
CA ILE A 483 7.40 0.69 -19.70
C ILE A 483 6.01 0.79 -20.32
N LEU A 484 4.97 1.26 -19.59
CA LEU A 484 3.61 1.27 -20.13
C LEU A 484 3.46 2.16 -21.36
N GLY A 485 4.04 3.37 -21.35
CA GLY A 485 4.01 4.28 -22.50
C GLY A 485 4.67 3.64 -23.74
N LEU A 486 5.85 3.04 -23.55
CA LEU A 486 6.56 2.32 -24.60
C LEU A 486 5.74 1.16 -25.17
N LEU A 487 5.12 0.33 -24.29
CA LEU A 487 4.28 -0.79 -24.73
C LEU A 487 3.06 -0.32 -25.53
N LEU A 488 2.40 0.75 -25.09
CA LEU A 488 1.25 1.32 -25.79
C LEU A 488 1.65 1.81 -27.18
N ARG A 489 2.80 2.47 -27.30
CA ARG A 489 3.30 2.96 -28.58
C ARG A 489 3.68 1.84 -29.54
N LEU A 490 4.47 0.86 -29.08
CA LEU A 490 5.02 -0.19 -29.94
C LEU A 490 3.99 -1.25 -30.33
N CYS A 491 3.09 -1.63 -29.39
CA CYS A 491 2.20 -2.76 -29.56
C CYS A 491 0.74 -2.38 -29.81
N PHE A 492 0.30 -1.17 -29.38
CA PHE A 492 -1.13 -0.84 -29.31
C PHE A 492 -1.47 0.51 -29.97
N HIS A 493 -0.63 1.04 -30.85
CA HIS A 493 -0.90 2.25 -31.64
C HIS A 493 -1.33 3.46 -30.78
N ASN A 494 -0.73 3.61 -29.60
CA ASN A 494 -1.04 4.66 -28.61
C ASN A 494 -2.51 4.67 -28.11
N GLN A 495 -3.18 3.53 -28.09
CA GLN A 495 -4.54 3.42 -27.55
C GLN A 495 -4.49 3.16 -26.04
N PRO A 496 -4.85 4.13 -25.17
CA PRO A 496 -4.69 4.03 -23.72
C PRO A 496 -5.52 2.92 -23.07
N ILE A 497 -6.64 2.53 -23.69
CA ILE A 497 -7.52 1.48 -23.17
C ILE A 497 -6.79 0.13 -23.04
N TRP A 498 -5.79 -0.14 -23.88
CA TRP A 498 -4.99 -1.35 -23.81
C TRP A 498 -4.09 -1.43 -22.57
N ALA A 499 -3.80 -0.30 -21.91
CA ALA A 499 -3.13 -0.32 -20.60
C ALA A 499 -3.99 -1.06 -19.55
N LEU A 500 -5.32 -0.88 -19.62
CA LEU A 500 -6.27 -1.63 -18.76
C LEU A 500 -6.31 -3.10 -19.13
N GLY A 501 -6.26 -3.42 -20.45
CA GLY A 501 -6.11 -4.79 -20.93
C GLY A 501 -4.84 -5.47 -20.39
N LEU A 502 -3.68 -4.79 -20.49
CA LEU A 502 -2.42 -5.27 -19.92
C LEU A 502 -2.53 -5.44 -18.40
N GLY A 503 -3.17 -4.50 -17.71
CA GLY A 503 -3.46 -4.60 -16.28
C GLY A 503 -4.33 -5.82 -15.95
N GLY A 504 -5.37 -6.09 -16.76
CA GLY A 504 -6.22 -7.27 -16.60
C GLY A 504 -5.45 -8.59 -16.75
N VAL A 505 -4.63 -8.71 -17.80
CA VAL A 505 -3.74 -9.87 -18.00
C VAL A 505 -2.76 -10.00 -16.84
N SER A 506 -2.19 -8.90 -16.38
CA SER A 506 -1.27 -8.87 -15.25
C SER A 506 -1.92 -9.42 -13.96
N LEU A 507 -3.18 -9.05 -13.65
CA LEU A 507 -3.91 -9.62 -12.51
C LEU A 507 -4.16 -11.12 -12.65
N LEU A 508 -4.46 -11.61 -13.87
CA LEU A 508 -4.58 -13.05 -14.11
C LEU A 508 -3.27 -13.79 -13.87
N ILE A 509 -2.15 -13.21 -14.33
CA ILE A 509 -0.80 -13.76 -14.05
C ILE A 509 -0.51 -13.73 -12.54
N ALA A 510 -0.87 -12.67 -11.83
CA ALA A 510 -0.75 -12.59 -10.38
C ALA A 510 -1.55 -13.72 -9.69
N GLY A 511 -2.76 -14.01 -10.17
CA GLY A 511 -3.57 -15.16 -9.73
C GLY A 511 -2.84 -16.49 -9.91
N LEU A 512 -2.25 -16.73 -11.09
CA LEU A 512 -1.45 -17.93 -11.37
C LEU A 512 -0.21 -18.02 -10.47
N CYS A 513 0.49 -16.90 -10.24
CA CYS A 513 1.63 -16.84 -9.32
C CYS A 513 1.21 -17.17 -7.88
N THR A 514 0.00 -16.78 -7.48
CA THR A 514 -0.54 -17.06 -6.13
C THR A 514 -0.67 -18.56 -5.87
N LEU A 515 -0.96 -19.37 -6.88
CA LEU A 515 -1.04 -20.84 -6.74
C LEU A 515 0.27 -21.49 -6.27
N ARG A 516 1.41 -20.82 -6.48
CA ARG A 516 2.72 -21.28 -6.02
C ARG A 516 3.08 -20.87 -4.60
N VAL A 517 2.27 -20.00 -3.98
CA VAL A 517 2.49 -19.54 -2.61
C VAL A 517 2.07 -20.66 -1.64
N PRO A 518 2.91 -21.05 -0.65
CA PRO A 518 2.54 -22.07 0.34
C PRO A 518 1.39 -21.55 1.21
N GLU A 519 0.47 -22.44 1.55
CA GLU A 519 -0.58 -22.12 2.53
C GLU A 519 -0.03 -22.18 3.96
N PRO A 520 -0.49 -21.26 4.84
CA PRO A 520 -0.22 -21.37 6.27
C PRO A 520 -0.66 -22.73 6.82
N GLY A 521 0.16 -23.36 7.67
CA GLY A 521 -0.15 -24.66 8.30
C GLY A 521 0.09 -25.90 7.43
N ARG A 522 0.50 -25.78 6.17
CA ARG A 522 0.96 -26.88 5.33
C ARG A 522 2.46 -26.72 5.02
N TRP A 523 3.31 -27.13 5.97
CA TRP A 523 4.73 -27.34 5.68
C TRP A 523 4.89 -28.51 4.72
N PRO A 524 5.64 -28.40 3.61
CA PRO A 524 6.16 -29.59 2.98
C PRO A 524 7.10 -30.22 4.01
N VAL A 525 6.75 -31.39 4.46
CA VAL A 525 7.69 -32.27 5.17
C VAL A 525 8.86 -32.47 4.21
N ALA A 526 10.06 -32.01 4.62
CA ALA A 526 11.28 -32.14 3.86
C ALA A 526 11.69 -33.58 3.72
#